data_6e8e1e38744c0ec7d30d88f11360161e
#
_entry.id   6e8e1e38744c0ec7d30d88f11360161e
#
_cell.length_a   1.000
_cell.length_b   1.000
_cell.length_c   1.000
_cell.angle_alpha   90.00
_cell.angle_beta   90.00
_cell.angle_gamma   90.00
#
_symmetry.space_group_name_H-M   'P 1'
#
loop_
_entity.id
_entity.type
_entity.pdbx_description
1 polymer ?
#
loop_
_entity_poly.entity_id
_entity_poly.type
_entity_poly.pdbx_seq_one_letter_code
_entity_poly.pdbx_strand_id
1 'polypeptide(L)'
;MTKNQHYIPQVYLRGFSPEYEKGSKSYPNSRYTIYYYDLNVKKQKYEPVPIKSICHSKYLYEVTGQSGEIVLPNYLEHFFAGIEKMFSDFRSGLERKAFIEDNYRTNCFLTNDEKVFWVTYIIIQILRTPQILEKAESLSIETWGDNISS
;
A
#
# COMPACT_ATOMS: atom_id res chain seq x y z
N MET A 1 8.55 16.48 4.87
CA MET A 1 8.95 15.13 4.41
C MET A 1 8.28 14.07 5.28
N THR A 2 7.60 13.11 4.67
CA THR A 2 6.91 12.01 5.35
C THR A 2 7.94 11.00 5.85
N LYS A 3 8.05 10.85 7.17
CA LYS A 3 9.07 9.98 7.78
C LYS A 3 8.67 8.51 7.73
N ASN A 4 7.42 8.18 8.05
CA ASN A 4 6.90 6.80 8.04
C ASN A 4 6.09 6.59 6.77
N GLN A 5 6.61 5.79 5.85
CA GLN A 5 6.02 5.51 4.55
C GLN A 5 5.46 4.10 4.54
N HIS A 6 4.16 3.97 4.25
CA HIS A 6 3.45 2.69 4.33
C HIS A 6 3.60 1.88 3.04
N TYR A 7 4.12 0.65 3.13
CA TYR A 7 4.18 -0.28 2.01
C TYR A 7 2.86 -1.07 1.82
N ILE A 8 2.00 -1.14 2.85
CA ILE A 8 0.60 -1.54 2.70
C ILE A 8 -0.26 -0.28 2.91
N PRO A 9 -1.08 0.11 1.92
CA PRO A 9 -1.88 1.33 2.02
C PRO A 9 -2.82 1.31 3.22
N GLN A 10 -2.87 2.41 3.95
CA GLN A 10 -3.81 2.53 5.08
C GLN A 10 -5.27 2.45 4.62
N VAL A 11 -5.58 2.91 3.40
CA VAL A 11 -6.92 2.80 2.80
C VAL A 11 -7.33 1.32 2.62
N TYR A 12 -6.37 0.44 2.33
CA TYR A 12 -6.61 -1.00 2.26
C TYR A 12 -6.81 -1.59 3.67
N LEU A 13 -5.94 -1.26 4.61
CA LEU A 13 -6.00 -1.74 5.99
C LEU A 13 -7.31 -1.36 6.71
N ARG A 14 -7.90 -0.21 6.39
CA ARG A 14 -9.20 0.20 6.95
C ARG A 14 -10.31 -0.82 6.69
N GLY A 15 -10.27 -1.51 5.55
CA GLY A 15 -11.27 -2.53 5.22
C GLY A 15 -11.31 -3.72 6.17
N PHE A 16 -10.25 -3.93 6.97
CA PHE A 16 -10.15 -5.00 7.98
C PHE A 16 -10.38 -4.48 9.40
N SER A 17 -10.63 -3.19 9.57
CA SER A 17 -10.88 -2.58 10.87
C SER A 17 -12.32 -2.83 11.32
N PRO A 18 -12.55 -3.21 12.60
CA PRO A 18 -13.90 -3.29 13.16
C PRO A 18 -14.66 -1.94 13.11
N GLU A 19 -13.90 -0.83 13.13
CA GLU A 19 -14.46 0.53 13.07
C GLU A 19 -14.84 0.95 11.65
N TYR A 20 -14.56 0.10 10.63
CA TYR A 20 -14.92 0.39 9.25
C TYR A 20 -16.40 0.12 9.00
N GLU A 21 -17.17 1.18 8.79
CA GLU A 21 -18.56 1.11 8.38
C GLU A 21 -18.67 1.40 6.88
N LYS A 22 -19.27 0.47 6.13
CA LYS A 22 -19.51 0.63 4.70
C LYS A 22 -20.36 1.85 4.41
N GLY A 23 -19.88 2.72 3.52
CA GLY A 23 -20.58 3.94 3.14
C GLY A 23 -20.53 5.09 4.15
N SER A 24 -19.88 4.90 5.29
CA SER A 24 -19.66 5.97 6.26
C SER A 24 -18.60 6.96 5.81
N LYS A 25 -18.65 8.20 6.33
CA LYS A 25 -17.56 9.15 6.17
C LYS A 25 -16.28 8.56 6.79
N SER A 26 -15.17 8.62 6.06
CA SER A 26 -13.89 8.12 6.56
C SER A 26 -13.47 8.89 7.82
N TYR A 27 -13.25 8.18 8.90
CA TYR A 27 -12.61 8.71 10.09
C TYR A 27 -11.09 8.93 9.86
N PRO A 28 -10.44 9.76 10.67
CA PRO A 28 -8.98 9.84 10.68
C PRO A 28 -8.36 8.45 10.87
N ASN A 29 -7.27 8.15 10.17
CA ASN A 29 -6.60 6.84 10.24
C ASN A 29 -6.20 6.42 11.67
N SER A 30 -6.05 7.39 12.58
CA SER A 30 -5.76 7.13 13.99
C SER A 30 -6.86 6.40 14.75
N ARG A 31 -8.09 6.36 14.22
CA ARG A 31 -9.23 5.66 14.84
C ARG A 31 -9.43 4.23 14.36
N TYR A 32 -8.79 3.86 13.24
CA TYR A 32 -8.90 2.49 12.74
C TYR A 32 -7.87 1.60 13.40
N THR A 33 -8.31 0.47 13.92
CA THR A 33 -7.45 -0.54 14.52
C THR A 33 -7.63 -1.87 13.83
N ILE A 34 -6.59 -2.72 13.83
CA ILE A 34 -6.67 -4.10 13.36
C ILE A 34 -5.93 -5.04 14.29
N TYR A 35 -6.34 -6.28 14.28
CA TYR A 35 -5.57 -7.39 14.83
C TYR A 35 -4.57 -7.86 13.76
N TYR A 36 -3.31 -8.02 14.13
CA TYR A 36 -2.30 -8.58 13.24
C TYR A 36 -1.47 -9.64 13.95
N TYR A 37 -0.89 -10.52 13.17
CA TYR A 37 0.01 -11.56 13.65
C TYR A 37 1.42 -11.32 13.10
N ASP A 38 2.38 -11.11 14.00
CA ASP A 38 3.79 -10.94 13.62
C ASP A 38 4.50 -12.29 13.68
N LEU A 39 4.88 -12.83 12.53
CA LEU A 39 5.53 -14.12 12.40
C LEU A 39 6.91 -14.18 13.09
N ASN A 40 7.54 -13.04 13.35
CA ASN A 40 8.86 -12.95 13.97
C ASN A 40 8.80 -12.90 15.51
N VAL A 41 7.61 -12.77 16.08
CA VAL A 41 7.41 -12.65 17.53
C VAL A 41 6.86 -13.93 18.13
N LYS A 42 7.61 -14.55 19.03
CA LYS A 42 7.22 -15.83 19.68
C LYS A 42 5.98 -15.72 20.57
N LYS A 43 5.78 -14.56 21.25
CA LYS A 43 4.60 -14.32 22.09
C LYS A 43 3.80 -13.17 21.49
N GLN A 44 2.65 -13.49 20.92
CA GLN A 44 1.74 -12.50 20.33
C GLN A 44 0.94 -11.79 21.43
N LYS A 45 0.74 -10.50 21.23
CA LYS A 45 -0.28 -9.74 21.97
C LYS A 45 -1.54 -9.67 21.12
N TYR A 46 -2.64 -10.17 21.63
CA TYR A 46 -3.94 -10.13 20.95
C TYR A 46 -4.67 -8.82 21.25
N GLU A 47 -4.00 -7.70 21.01
CA GLU A 47 -4.56 -6.37 21.19
C GLU A 47 -4.66 -5.68 19.80
N PRO A 48 -5.75 -4.95 19.55
CA PRO A 48 -5.87 -4.19 18.32
C PRO A 48 -4.84 -3.06 18.31
N VAL A 49 -4.19 -2.86 17.17
CA VAL A 49 -3.20 -1.79 16.98
C VAL A 49 -3.69 -0.78 15.93
N PRO A 50 -3.37 0.51 16.08
CA PRO A 50 -3.70 1.50 15.08
C PRO A 50 -3.04 1.18 13.73
N ILE A 51 -3.81 1.25 12.62
CA ILE A 51 -3.28 0.95 11.28
C ILE A 51 -2.09 1.83 10.89
N LYS A 52 -2.01 3.04 11.44
CA LYS A 52 -0.88 3.96 11.21
C LYS A 52 0.45 3.49 11.79
N SER A 53 0.44 2.52 12.71
CA SER A 53 1.65 2.04 13.43
C SER A 53 2.23 0.76 12.85
N ILE A 54 1.65 0.22 11.78
CA ILE A 54 2.09 -1.02 11.16
C ILE A 54 2.33 -0.86 9.67
N CYS A 55 3.04 -1.82 9.07
CA CYS A 55 3.25 -1.90 7.62
C CYS A 55 3.87 -0.62 7.04
N HIS A 56 4.81 0.00 7.75
CA HIS A 56 5.58 1.15 7.29
C HIS A 56 7.06 0.99 7.61
N SER A 57 7.89 1.68 6.82
CA SER A 57 9.32 1.87 7.09
C SER A 57 9.67 3.35 6.99
N LYS A 58 10.77 3.73 7.63
CA LYS A 58 11.25 5.11 7.55
C LYS A 58 11.91 5.34 6.20
N TYR A 59 11.51 6.42 5.53
CA TYR A 59 12.14 6.87 4.29
C TYR A 59 12.21 5.81 3.18
N LEU A 60 11.26 4.86 3.17
CA LEU A 60 11.25 3.70 2.27
C LEU A 60 11.28 4.06 0.78
N TYR A 61 10.68 5.20 0.40
CA TYR A 61 10.52 5.63 -0.98
C TYR A 61 11.33 6.89 -1.30
N GLU A 62 12.26 7.29 -0.45
CA GLU A 62 13.07 8.45 -0.72
C GLU A 62 14.16 8.12 -1.75
N VAL A 63 14.26 8.96 -2.78
CA VAL A 63 15.30 8.84 -3.80
C VAL A 63 16.55 9.55 -3.28
N THR A 64 17.63 8.80 -3.12
CA THR A 64 18.92 9.34 -2.66
C THR A 64 19.88 9.50 -3.81
N GLY A 65 20.66 10.58 -3.79
CA GLY A 65 21.79 10.79 -4.69
C GLY A 65 23.03 9.99 -4.27
N GLN A 66 24.10 10.12 -5.05
CA GLN A 66 25.36 9.37 -4.81
C GLN A 66 26.02 9.67 -3.46
N SER A 67 25.86 10.89 -2.94
CA SER A 67 26.35 11.30 -1.61
C SER A 67 25.39 11.02 -0.46
N GLY A 68 24.27 10.33 -0.72
CA GLY A 68 23.26 9.96 0.28
C GLY A 68 22.25 11.06 0.60
N GLU A 69 22.29 12.20 -0.11
CA GLU A 69 21.29 13.25 0.00
C GLU A 69 19.95 12.84 -0.63
N ILE A 70 18.84 13.29 -0.06
CA ILE A 70 17.51 13.06 -0.64
C ILE A 70 17.31 14.08 -1.77
N VAL A 71 17.22 13.58 -3.01
CA VAL A 71 17.09 14.42 -4.23
C VAL A 71 15.65 14.67 -4.64
N LEU A 72 14.74 13.75 -4.36
CA LEU A 72 13.32 13.86 -4.71
C LEU A 72 12.43 13.54 -3.48
N PRO A 73 12.36 14.45 -2.50
CA PRO A 73 11.64 14.18 -1.26
C PRO A 73 10.14 13.96 -1.50
N ASN A 74 9.59 12.88 -0.96
CA ASN A 74 8.19 12.44 -1.06
C ASN A 74 7.67 12.21 -2.50
N TYR A 75 8.49 12.17 -3.53
CA TYR A 75 8.02 12.02 -4.92
C TYR A 75 7.19 10.74 -5.11
N LEU A 76 7.74 9.59 -4.70
CA LEU A 76 7.04 8.31 -4.78
C LEU A 76 5.86 8.23 -3.81
N GLU A 77 5.94 8.86 -2.64
CA GLU A 77 4.83 8.92 -1.69
C GLU A 77 3.62 9.67 -2.28
N HIS A 78 3.84 10.79 -2.98
CA HIS A 78 2.78 11.52 -3.68
C HIS A 78 2.18 10.69 -4.83
N PHE A 79 3.02 9.97 -5.58
CA PHE A 79 2.57 9.07 -6.64
C PHE A 79 1.67 7.97 -6.06
N PHE A 80 2.09 7.30 -4.99
CA PHE A 80 1.30 6.26 -4.34
C PHE A 80 0.01 6.80 -3.72
N ALA A 81 0.02 7.99 -3.14
CA ALA A 81 -1.18 8.63 -2.61
C ALA A 81 -2.26 8.84 -3.69
N GLY A 82 -1.86 9.21 -4.91
CA GLY A 82 -2.76 9.30 -6.07
C GLY A 82 -3.42 7.96 -6.40
N ILE A 83 -2.62 6.89 -6.46
CA ILE A 83 -3.10 5.53 -6.72
C ILE A 83 -4.03 5.03 -5.59
N GLU A 84 -3.70 5.31 -4.35
CA GLU A 84 -4.52 4.94 -3.20
C GLU A 84 -5.88 5.63 -3.19
N LYS A 85 -5.93 6.88 -3.65
CA LYS A 85 -7.20 7.60 -3.85
C LYS A 85 -8.05 6.91 -4.91
N MET A 86 -7.48 6.61 -6.08
CA MET A 86 -8.18 5.87 -7.15
C MET A 86 -8.69 4.51 -6.65
N PHE A 87 -7.88 3.79 -5.86
CA PHE A 87 -8.30 2.52 -5.26
C PHE A 87 -9.44 2.70 -4.26
N SER A 88 -9.45 3.76 -3.47
CA SER A 88 -10.55 4.05 -2.54
C SER A 88 -11.88 4.24 -3.27
N ASP A 89 -11.86 4.98 -4.38
CA ASP A 89 -13.04 5.21 -5.23
C ASP A 89 -13.50 3.91 -5.89
N PHE A 90 -12.56 3.14 -6.44
CA PHE A 90 -12.80 1.84 -7.04
C PHE A 90 -13.43 0.86 -6.03
N ARG A 91 -12.87 0.74 -4.81
CA ARG A 91 -13.40 -0.14 -3.77
C ARG A 91 -14.83 0.25 -3.39
N SER A 92 -15.09 1.53 -3.22
CA SER A 92 -16.45 2.03 -2.91
C SER A 92 -17.45 1.67 -4.02
N GLY A 93 -17.02 1.74 -5.28
CA GLY A 93 -17.81 1.28 -6.43
C GLY A 93 -18.10 -0.22 -6.38
N LEU A 94 -17.09 -1.05 -6.06
CA LEU A 94 -17.24 -2.49 -5.89
C LEU A 94 -18.19 -2.86 -4.75
N GLU A 95 -18.03 -2.22 -3.60
CA GLU A 95 -18.91 -2.44 -2.44
C GLU A 95 -20.36 -2.13 -2.80
N ARG A 96 -20.61 -1.03 -3.52
CA ARG A 96 -21.94 -0.68 -4.00
C ARG A 96 -22.51 -1.75 -4.94
N LYS A 97 -21.74 -2.16 -5.96
CA LYS A 97 -22.16 -3.21 -6.90
C LYS A 97 -22.46 -4.54 -6.19
N ALA A 98 -21.59 -4.93 -5.27
CA ALA A 98 -21.69 -6.23 -4.60
C ALA A 98 -22.83 -6.31 -3.58
N PHE A 99 -23.03 -5.26 -2.79
CA PHE A 99 -23.89 -5.32 -1.62
C PHE A 99 -25.19 -4.51 -1.73
N ILE A 100 -25.19 -3.46 -2.55
CA ILE A 100 -26.39 -2.59 -2.71
C ILE A 100 -27.18 -3.01 -3.93
N GLU A 101 -26.50 -3.30 -5.03
CA GLU A 101 -27.15 -3.65 -6.31
C GLU A 101 -27.36 -5.16 -6.50
N ASP A 102 -26.96 -5.99 -5.55
CA ASP A 102 -27.03 -7.47 -5.58
C ASP A 102 -26.44 -8.12 -6.85
N ASN A 103 -25.44 -7.46 -7.45
CA ASN A 103 -24.83 -7.85 -8.71
C ASN A 103 -23.71 -8.91 -8.58
N TYR A 104 -23.36 -9.33 -7.36
CA TYR A 104 -22.27 -10.28 -7.11
C TYR A 104 -22.54 -11.68 -7.67
N ARG A 105 -23.80 -11.99 -8.04
CA ARG A 105 -24.20 -13.26 -8.63
C ARG A 105 -24.04 -13.31 -10.14
N THR A 106 -23.72 -12.20 -10.79
CA THR A 106 -23.56 -12.14 -12.24
C THR A 106 -22.14 -12.43 -12.67
N ASN A 107 -21.96 -13.13 -13.80
CA ASN A 107 -20.63 -13.46 -14.35
C ASN A 107 -19.85 -12.21 -14.85
N CYS A 108 -20.49 -11.05 -14.94
CA CYS A 108 -19.91 -9.80 -15.44
C CYS A 108 -19.86 -8.73 -14.36
N PHE A 109 -19.45 -9.10 -13.13
CA PHE A 109 -19.37 -8.19 -12.00
C PHE A 109 -18.41 -7.01 -12.24
N LEU A 110 -17.28 -7.25 -12.88
CA LEU A 110 -16.29 -6.23 -13.21
C LEU A 110 -16.25 -5.98 -14.72
N THR A 111 -16.19 -4.71 -15.12
CA THR A 111 -15.85 -4.32 -16.48
C THR A 111 -14.39 -4.65 -16.80
N ASN A 112 -14.00 -4.63 -18.07
CA ASN A 112 -12.61 -4.88 -18.46
C ASN A 112 -11.66 -3.82 -17.90
N ASP A 113 -12.06 -2.55 -17.88
CA ASP A 113 -11.25 -1.46 -17.31
C ASP A 113 -11.05 -1.63 -15.80
N GLU A 114 -12.10 -2.06 -15.10
CA GLU A 114 -12.03 -2.38 -13.67
C GLU A 114 -11.10 -3.56 -13.40
N LYS A 115 -11.09 -4.58 -14.25
CA LYS A 115 -10.15 -5.71 -14.14
C LYS A 115 -8.70 -5.26 -14.37
N VAL A 116 -8.46 -4.46 -15.39
CA VAL A 116 -7.13 -3.90 -15.70
C VAL A 116 -6.65 -3.06 -14.54
N PHE A 117 -7.49 -2.16 -14.02
CA PHE A 117 -7.15 -1.35 -12.85
C PHE A 117 -6.80 -2.22 -11.63
N TRP A 118 -7.60 -3.26 -11.34
CA TRP A 118 -7.38 -4.16 -10.22
C TRP A 118 -6.04 -4.89 -10.32
N VAL A 119 -5.73 -5.45 -11.48
CA VAL A 119 -4.45 -6.15 -11.72
C VAL A 119 -3.28 -5.19 -11.59
N THR A 120 -3.37 -3.99 -12.19
CA THR A 120 -2.33 -2.96 -12.09
C THR A 120 -2.11 -2.54 -10.64
N TYR A 121 -3.18 -2.34 -9.89
CA TYR A 121 -3.08 -2.00 -8.46
C TYR A 121 -2.35 -3.09 -7.67
N ILE A 122 -2.69 -4.37 -7.88
CA ILE A 122 -2.02 -5.50 -7.21
C ILE A 122 -0.52 -5.52 -7.54
N ILE A 123 -0.15 -5.35 -8.80
CA ILE A 123 1.25 -5.32 -9.23
C ILE A 123 2.00 -4.19 -8.51
N ILE A 124 1.43 -2.99 -8.47
CA ILE A 124 2.03 -1.85 -7.76
C ILE A 124 2.19 -2.16 -6.26
N GLN A 125 1.21 -2.81 -5.62
CA GLN A 125 1.33 -3.18 -4.20
C GLN A 125 2.45 -4.19 -3.96
N ILE A 126 2.69 -5.12 -4.87
CA ILE A 126 3.82 -6.06 -4.79
C ILE A 126 5.15 -5.31 -4.95
N LEU A 127 5.26 -4.45 -5.95
CA LEU A 127 6.49 -3.73 -6.27
C LEU A 127 6.93 -2.76 -5.17
N ARG A 128 6.00 -2.22 -4.38
CA ARG A 128 6.31 -1.27 -3.29
C ARG A 128 6.70 -1.93 -1.96
N THR A 129 6.75 -3.27 -1.89
CA THR A 129 7.17 -3.95 -0.66
C THR A 129 8.67 -3.79 -0.42
N PRO A 130 9.12 -3.70 0.86
CA PRO A 130 10.53 -3.54 1.20
C PRO A 130 11.42 -4.60 0.54
N GLN A 131 10.98 -5.86 0.53
CA GLN A 131 11.75 -6.97 -0.05
C GLN A 131 12.01 -6.81 -1.56
N ILE A 132 11.04 -6.30 -2.30
CA ILE A 132 11.22 -6.05 -3.75
C ILE A 132 12.11 -4.84 -3.97
N LEU A 133 11.96 -3.79 -3.18
CA LEU A 133 12.80 -2.59 -3.28
C LEU A 133 14.28 -2.90 -2.96
N GLU A 134 14.55 -3.62 -1.88
CA GLU A 134 15.89 -4.08 -1.51
C GLU A 134 16.52 -4.96 -2.61
N LYS A 135 15.72 -5.86 -3.20
CA LYS A 135 16.19 -6.71 -4.30
C LYS A 135 16.46 -5.91 -5.57
N ALA A 136 15.64 -4.94 -5.90
CA ALA A 136 15.84 -4.05 -7.05
C ALA A 136 17.12 -3.20 -6.86
N GLU A 137 17.36 -2.70 -5.65
CA GLU A 137 18.57 -1.94 -5.32
C GLU A 137 19.83 -2.81 -5.47
N SER A 138 19.83 -4.03 -4.93
CA SER A 138 20.98 -4.95 -5.07
C SER A 138 21.28 -5.28 -6.52
N LEU A 139 20.26 -5.55 -7.35
CA LEU A 139 20.43 -5.81 -8.78
C LEU A 139 20.98 -4.59 -9.54
N SER A 140 20.58 -3.37 -9.15
CA SER A 140 21.09 -2.16 -9.78
C SER A 140 22.57 -1.95 -9.48
N ILE A 141 23.02 -2.22 -8.27
CA ILE A 141 24.43 -2.13 -7.86
C ILE A 141 25.28 -3.15 -8.64
N GLU A 142 24.82 -4.38 -8.77
CA GLU A 142 25.51 -5.42 -9.55
C GLU A 142 25.65 -5.05 -11.04
N THR A 143 24.59 -4.46 -11.63
CA THR A 143 24.54 -4.16 -13.07
C THR A 143 25.32 -2.91 -13.47
N TRP A 144 25.36 -1.87 -12.59
CA TRP A 144 25.99 -0.59 -12.88
C TRP A 144 27.34 -0.39 -12.17
N GLY A 145 27.59 -1.12 -11.08
CA GLY A 145 28.86 -1.07 -10.33
C GLY A 145 30.06 -1.52 -11.15
N ASP A 146 29.87 -2.54 -12.00
CA ASP A 146 30.95 -3.11 -12.84
C ASP A 146 31.32 -2.20 -14.03
N ASN A 147 30.47 -1.23 -14.40
CA ASN A 147 30.74 -0.34 -15.54
C ASN A 147 31.47 0.97 -15.15
N ILE A 148 31.74 1.22 -13.88
CA ILE A 148 32.42 2.45 -13.40
C ILE A 148 33.94 2.18 -13.13
N SER A 149 34.36 0.93 -13.13
CA SER A 149 35.75 0.53 -12.84
C SER A 149 36.60 0.14 -14.09
N SER A 150 36.19 0.55 -15.29
CA SER A 150 36.94 0.37 -16.54
C SER A 150 37.40 1.68 -17.16
#